data_28e6fdf5a2b48b9e44798dc9493e793c
#
_entry.id   28e6fdf5a2b48b9e44798dc9493e793c
#
_cell.length_a   1.000
_cell.length_b   1.000
_cell.length_c   1.000
_cell.angle_alpha   90.00
_cell.angle_beta   90.00
_cell.angle_gamma   90.00
#
_symmetry.space_group_name_H-M   'P 1'
#
loop_
_entity.id
_entity.type
_entity.pdbx_description
1 polymer ?
#
loop_
_entity_poly.entity_id
_entity_poly.type
_entity_poly.pdbx_seq_one_letter_code
_entity_poly.pdbx_strand_id
1 'polypeptide(L)'
;MCRECGIDYVFDRTNADTAYTRNFIRREIIPSVRRLSPSVYSAALRAGAILREDEAYFRNAARRALGDAADGTCAPRDTMAALETPILARALVILMANLTDTAMGEHHISEACRLIKRDGTGRLSMPDGVTLEVSKNSVSFYRATRTVEPFSFDARLPDDGECLKYECPEAGFDLYFYKNGAAPPCDIQNIYKLFIHTETDFDTIYGRIYVRAKQPGDRLQLVPTHRRIKKMLCDRGVPVSMRDRIPALCDRDGIFCVPYLPPRTTARDAENVLHVLYCVYTDF
;
A
#
# COMPACT_ATOMS: atom_id res chain seq x y z
N MET A 1 -23.87 45.67 -9.62
CA MET A 1 -24.59 44.85 -8.61
C MET A 1 -24.61 45.51 -7.23
N CYS A 2 -23.50 45.60 -6.44
CA CYS A 2 -23.57 46.29 -5.12
C CYS A 2 -24.02 47.76 -5.24
N ARG A 3 -23.50 48.54 -6.19
CA ARG A 3 -23.95 49.93 -6.46
C ARG A 3 -25.39 50.02 -6.88
N GLU A 4 -25.89 49.13 -7.70
CA GLU A 4 -27.26 49.07 -8.19
C GLU A 4 -28.24 48.66 -7.09
N CYS A 5 -27.78 47.88 -6.10
CA CYS A 5 -28.57 47.43 -4.96
C CYS A 5 -28.41 48.32 -3.72
N GLY A 6 -27.70 49.48 -3.79
CA GLY A 6 -27.50 50.41 -2.68
C GLY A 6 -26.71 49.82 -1.50
N ILE A 7 -25.88 48.76 -1.73
CA ILE A 7 -25.09 48.11 -0.70
C ILE A 7 -23.75 48.84 -0.56
N ASP A 8 -23.45 49.35 0.62
CA ASP A 8 -22.15 49.95 0.93
C ASP A 8 -21.06 48.86 0.91
N TYR A 9 -19.99 49.14 0.17
CA TYR A 9 -18.83 48.26 0.10
C TYR A 9 -17.52 49.03 0.16
N VAL A 10 -16.53 48.45 0.82
CA VAL A 10 -15.18 49.00 0.89
C VAL A 10 -14.36 48.50 -0.30
N PHE A 11 -13.79 49.42 -1.04
CA PHE A 11 -12.89 49.09 -2.14
C PHE A 11 -11.49 48.85 -1.60
N ASP A 12 -11.04 47.61 -1.62
CA ASP A 12 -9.67 47.22 -1.30
C ASP A 12 -8.72 47.72 -2.42
N ARG A 13 -7.83 48.63 -2.08
CA ARG A 13 -6.86 49.23 -3.02
C ARG A 13 -5.91 48.18 -3.60
N THR A 14 -5.64 47.08 -2.91
CA THR A 14 -4.76 46.00 -3.40
C THR A 14 -5.37 45.30 -4.61
N ASN A 15 -6.70 45.32 -4.79
CA ASN A 15 -7.34 44.82 -5.99
C ASN A 15 -7.01 45.62 -7.26
N ALA A 16 -6.41 46.82 -7.11
CA ALA A 16 -5.99 47.64 -8.24
C ALA A 16 -4.53 47.38 -8.65
N ASP A 17 -3.76 46.73 -7.79
CA ASP A 17 -2.32 46.50 -7.99
C ASP A 17 -2.09 45.33 -8.96
N THR A 18 -1.54 45.67 -10.13
CA THR A 18 -1.18 44.70 -11.18
C THR A 18 0.12 43.96 -10.92
N ALA A 19 0.85 44.28 -9.85
CA ALA A 19 1.97 43.44 -9.40
C ALA A 19 1.53 42.02 -9.00
N TYR A 20 0.28 41.87 -8.56
CA TYR A 20 -0.31 40.54 -8.34
C TYR A 20 -0.76 39.92 -9.64
N THR A 21 -0.24 38.75 -9.95
CA THR A 21 -0.56 37.98 -11.18
C THR A 21 -2.08 37.89 -11.46
N ARG A 22 -2.90 37.64 -10.44
CA ARG A 22 -4.36 37.54 -10.58
C ARG A 22 -4.97 38.87 -11.05
N ASN A 23 -4.51 39.99 -10.52
CA ASN A 23 -5.00 41.33 -10.90
C ASN A 23 -4.51 41.71 -12.30
N PHE A 24 -3.26 41.41 -12.64
CA PHE A 24 -2.71 41.59 -13.99
C PHE A 24 -3.54 40.81 -15.04
N ILE A 25 -3.78 39.53 -14.80
CA ILE A 25 -4.62 38.73 -15.71
C ILE A 25 -6.00 39.37 -15.88
N ARG A 26 -6.67 39.74 -14.78
CA ARG A 26 -8.03 40.29 -14.81
C ARG A 26 -8.12 41.65 -15.51
N ARG A 27 -7.11 42.51 -15.33
CA ARG A 27 -7.15 43.90 -15.82
C ARG A 27 -6.53 44.10 -17.19
N GLU A 28 -5.48 43.36 -17.52
CA GLU A 28 -4.71 43.54 -18.74
C GLU A 28 -4.98 42.39 -19.75
N ILE A 29 -4.79 41.16 -19.32
CA ILE A 29 -4.85 40.01 -20.23
C ILE A 29 -6.29 39.74 -20.68
N ILE A 30 -7.20 39.57 -19.77
CA ILE A 30 -8.60 39.22 -20.08
C ILE A 30 -9.26 40.26 -20.98
N PRO A 31 -9.19 41.60 -20.71
CA PRO A 31 -9.75 42.61 -21.58
C PRO A 31 -9.11 42.62 -22.98
N SER A 32 -7.80 42.36 -23.07
CA SER A 32 -7.11 42.30 -24.36
C SER A 32 -7.56 41.09 -25.19
N VAL A 33 -7.65 39.89 -24.59
CA VAL A 33 -8.17 38.71 -25.26
C VAL A 33 -9.64 38.89 -25.67
N ARG A 34 -10.45 39.53 -24.82
CA ARG A 34 -11.85 39.79 -25.13
C ARG A 34 -12.05 40.76 -26.30
N ARG A 35 -11.13 41.72 -26.51
CA ARG A 35 -11.16 42.59 -27.70
C ARG A 35 -10.89 41.82 -28.98
N LEU A 36 -9.97 40.79 -28.92
CA LEU A 36 -9.64 39.93 -30.07
C LEU A 36 -10.75 38.92 -30.33
N SER A 37 -11.34 38.37 -29.29
CA SER A 37 -12.38 37.35 -29.36
C SER A 37 -13.50 37.68 -28.32
N PRO A 38 -14.56 38.36 -28.70
CA PRO A 38 -15.68 38.69 -27.80
C PRO A 38 -16.32 37.48 -27.15
N SER A 39 -16.28 36.32 -27.82
CA SER A 39 -16.85 35.06 -27.33
C SER A 39 -15.92 34.21 -26.46
N VAL A 40 -14.70 34.69 -26.14
CA VAL A 40 -13.70 33.91 -25.40
C VAL A 40 -14.22 33.35 -24.07
N TYR A 41 -15.02 34.09 -23.34
CA TYR A 41 -15.62 33.62 -22.08
C TYR A 41 -16.57 32.45 -22.29
N SER A 42 -17.51 32.59 -23.22
CA SER A 42 -18.44 31.53 -23.52
C SER A 42 -17.77 30.28 -24.10
N ALA A 43 -16.71 30.47 -24.90
CA ALA A 43 -15.90 29.39 -25.42
C ALA A 43 -15.15 28.66 -24.28
N ALA A 44 -14.50 29.40 -23.36
CA ALA A 44 -13.81 28.83 -22.21
C ALA A 44 -14.77 28.09 -21.26
N LEU A 45 -15.95 28.65 -21.00
CA LEU A 45 -16.98 27.99 -20.17
C LEU A 45 -17.47 26.69 -20.80
N ARG A 46 -17.74 26.69 -22.13
CA ARG A 46 -18.14 25.46 -22.84
C ARG A 46 -17.03 24.41 -22.80
N ALA A 47 -15.80 24.79 -23.13
CA ALA A 47 -14.66 23.88 -23.05
C ALA A 47 -14.48 23.31 -21.64
N GLY A 48 -14.58 24.14 -20.61
CA GLY A 48 -14.50 23.71 -19.22
C GLY A 48 -15.66 22.81 -18.80
N ALA A 49 -16.85 22.97 -19.37
CA ALA A 49 -17.96 22.06 -19.12
C ALA A 49 -17.70 20.67 -19.73
N ILE A 50 -17.30 20.63 -21.00
CA ILE A 50 -16.94 19.38 -21.70
C ILE A 50 -15.83 18.63 -20.96
N LEU A 51 -14.74 19.33 -20.60
CA LEU A 51 -13.63 18.71 -19.86
C LEU A 51 -14.05 18.15 -18.49
N ARG A 52 -15.00 18.79 -17.80
CA ARG A 52 -15.53 18.26 -16.53
C ARG A 52 -16.38 17.00 -16.74
N GLU A 53 -17.16 16.95 -17.80
CA GLU A 53 -17.94 15.76 -18.15
C GLU A 53 -17.03 14.59 -18.52
N ASP A 54 -15.99 14.83 -19.33
CA ASP A 54 -14.98 13.84 -19.70
C ASP A 54 -14.24 13.32 -18.45
N GLU A 55 -13.82 14.22 -17.56
CA GLU A 55 -13.13 13.83 -16.31
C GLU A 55 -14.06 13.00 -15.41
N ALA A 56 -15.34 13.38 -15.30
CA ALA A 56 -16.31 12.59 -14.52
C ALA A 56 -16.50 11.19 -15.12
N TYR A 57 -16.55 11.08 -16.44
CA TYR A 57 -16.66 9.80 -17.13
C TYR A 57 -15.46 8.89 -16.84
N PHE A 58 -14.23 9.38 -17.04
CA PHE A 58 -13.02 8.61 -16.80
C PHE A 58 -12.85 8.23 -15.33
N ARG A 59 -13.16 9.14 -14.40
CA ARG A 59 -13.12 8.89 -12.96
C ARG A 59 -14.10 7.79 -12.56
N ASN A 60 -15.32 7.84 -13.08
CA ASN A 60 -16.33 6.81 -12.82
C ASN A 60 -15.94 5.46 -13.44
N ALA A 61 -15.35 5.46 -14.63
CA ALA A 61 -14.80 4.26 -15.25
C ALA A 61 -13.68 3.63 -14.40
N ALA A 62 -12.78 4.45 -13.88
CA ALA A 62 -11.70 4.01 -12.98
C ALA A 62 -12.25 3.43 -11.66
N ARG A 63 -13.22 4.08 -11.02
CA ARG A 63 -13.89 3.56 -9.81
C ARG A 63 -14.55 2.21 -10.05
N ARG A 64 -15.28 2.07 -11.15
CA ARG A 64 -15.90 0.79 -11.52
C ARG A 64 -14.87 -0.32 -11.74
N ALA A 65 -13.75 -0.01 -12.38
CA ALA A 65 -12.68 -0.97 -12.62
C ALA A 65 -11.94 -1.39 -11.34
N LEU A 66 -11.79 -0.48 -10.38
CA LEU A 66 -11.20 -0.76 -9.08
C LEU A 66 -12.14 -1.55 -8.15
N GLY A 67 -13.47 -1.38 -8.28
CA GLY A 67 -14.43 -1.99 -7.35
C GLY A 67 -14.12 -1.61 -5.90
N ASP A 68 -14.09 -2.61 -5.01
CA ASP A 68 -13.80 -2.43 -3.58
C ASP A 68 -12.38 -1.88 -3.32
N ALA A 69 -11.45 -2.05 -4.26
CA ALA A 69 -10.11 -1.47 -4.15
C ALA A 69 -10.10 0.06 -4.23
N ALA A 70 -11.18 0.70 -4.70
CA ALA A 70 -11.26 2.16 -4.83
C ALA A 70 -11.19 2.90 -3.48
N ASP A 71 -11.58 2.26 -2.39
CA ASP A 71 -11.53 2.82 -1.04
C ASP A 71 -10.24 2.44 -0.28
N GLY A 72 -9.36 1.67 -0.94
CA GLY A 72 -8.07 1.24 -0.43
C GLY A 72 -6.89 1.92 -1.12
N THR A 73 -5.70 1.48 -0.74
CA THR A 73 -4.42 1.96 -1.30
C THR A 73 -3.73 0.93 -2.17
N CYS A 74 -4.39 -0.20 -2.42
CA CYS A 74 -3.85 -1.34 -3.17
C CYS A 74 -4.89 -1.89 -4.13
N ALA A 75 -4.45 -2.28 -5.33
CA ALA A 75 -5.28 -2.93 -6.32
C ALA A 75 -4.53 -4.09 -7.01
N PRO A 76 -5.23 -5.11 -7.56
CA PRO A 76 -4.60 -6.16 -8.34
C PRO A 76 -3.88 -5.60 -9.57
N ARG A 77 -2.65 -6.08 -9.81
CA ARG A 77 -1.85 -5.57 -10.93
C ARG A 77 -2.47 -5.89 -12.28
N ASP A 78 -3.00 -7.09 -12.46
CA ASP A 78 -3.60 -7.50 -13.74
C ASP A 78 -4.78 -6.60 -14.10
N THR A 79 -5.62 -6.27 -13.11
CA THR A 79 -6.72 -5.29 -13.28
C THR A 79 -6.18 -3.94 -13.74
N MET A 80 -5.16 -3.41 -13.07
CA MET A 80 -4.57 -2.10 -13.38
C MET A 80 -3.88 -2.09 -14.75
N ALA A 81 -3.13 -3.14 -15.09
CA ALA A 81 -2.39 -3.24 -16.35
C ALA A 81 -3.31 -3.35 -17.58
N ALA A 82 -4.51 -3.95 -17.40
CA ALA A 82 -5.50 -4.08 -18.46
C ALA A 82 -6.23 -2.77 -18.79
N LEU A 83 -6.14 -1.75 -17.93
CA LEU A 83 -6.81 -0.47 -18.13
C LEU A 83 -6.16 0.33 -19.28
N GLU A 84 -6.98 1.03 -20.04
CA GLU A 84 -6.50 2.08 -20.93
C GLU A 84 -5.83 3.21 -20.14
N THR A 85 -4.81 3.83 -20.73
CA THR A 85 -3.97 4.82 -20.04
C THR A 85 -4.76 5.95 -19.36
N PRO A 86 -5.81 6.54 -19.98
CA PRO A 86 -6.60 7.57 -19.31
C PRO A 86 -7.33 7.08 -18.06
N ILE A 87 -7.84 5.84 -18.08
CA ILE A 87 -8.55 5.22 -16.94
C ILE A 87 -7.53 4.81 -15.87
N LEU A 88 -6.40 4.21 -16.26
CA LEU A 88 -5.31 3.85 -15.35
C LEU A 88 -4.78 5.08 -14.58
N ALA A 89 -4.60 6.20 -15.26
CA ALA A 89 -4.17 7.45 -14.64
C ALA A 89 -5.14 7.89 -13.51
N ARG A 90 -6.46 7.81 -13.75
CA ARG A 90 -7.47 8.14 -12.74
C ARG A 90 -7.53 7.12 -11.60
N ALA A 91 -7.35 5.85 -11.92
CA ALA A 91 -7.26 4.79 -10.89
C ALA A 91 -6.10 5.04 -9.93
N LEU A 92 -4.93 5.43 -10.43
CA LEU A 92 -3.78 5.82 -9.62
C LEU A 92 -4.07 7.02 -8.72
N VAL A 93 -4.73 8.05 -9.26
CA VAL A 93 -5.14 9.24 -8.49
C VAL A 93 -6.12 8.85 -7.37
N ILE A 94 -7.08 7.96 -7.65
CA ILE A 94 -8.05 7.49 -6.65
C ILE A 94 -7.34 6.77 -5.51
N LEU A 95 -6.47 5.81 -5.82
CA LEU A 95 -5.74 5.04 -4.80
C LEU A 95 -4.82 5.92 -3.95
N MET A 96 -4.13 6.89 -4.56
CA MET A 96 -3.24 7.80 -3.82
C MET A 96 -4.02 8.78 -2.94
N ALA A 97 -5.20 9.24 -3.38
CA ALA A 97 -6.04 10.17 -2.63
C ALA A 97 -6.53 9.60 -1.29
N ASN A 98 -6.51 8.27 -1.12
CA ASN A 98 -6.81 7.62 0.16
C ASN A 98 -5.66 7.72 1.18
N LEU A 99 -4.48 8.24 0.79
CA LEU A 99 -3.32 8.46 1.66
C LEU A 99 -2.97 9.93 1.85
N THR A 100 -3.26 10.79 0.88
CA THR A 100 -2.85 12.19 0.88
C THR A 100 -3.71 13.04 -0.05
N ASP A 101 -3.92 14.29 0.33
CA ASP A 101 -4.57 15.30 -0.51
C ASP A 101 -3.61 15.91 -1.55
N THR A 102 -2.33 15.54 -1.51
CA THR A 102 -1.34 16.07 -2.45
C THR A 102 -1.50 15.45 -3.83
N ALA A 103 -1.71 16.30 -4.83
CA ALA A 103 -1.90 15.84 -6.22
C ALA A 103 -0.60 15.27 -6.83
N MET A 104 -0.75 14.21 -7.61
CA MET A 104 0.33 13.71 -8.47
C MET A 104 0.51 14.63 -9.67
N GLY A 105 1.77 15.00 -9.97
CA GLY A 105 2.11 15.66 -11.22
C GLY A 105 2.07 14.69 -12.41
N GLU A 106 1.98 15.23 -13.63
CA GLU A 106 1.94 14.46 -14.89
C GLU A 106 3.10 13.46 -15.02
N HIS A 107 4.31 13.88 -14.63
CA HIS A 107 5.50 13.02 -14.64
C HIS A 107 5.30 11.76 -13.79
N HIS A 108 4.81 11.89 -12.55
CA HIS A 108 4.55 10.75 -11.65
C HIS A 108 3.52 9.80 -12.24
N ILE A 109 2.44 10.33 -12.82
CA ILE A 109 1.38 9.52 -13.44
C ILE A 109 1.93 8.74 -14.63
N SER A 110 2.69 9.40 -15.51
CA SER A 110 3.27 8.79 -16.71
C SER A 110 4.26 7.68 -16.37
N GLU A 111 5.14 7.91 -15.39
CA GLU A 111 6.10 6.94 -14.88
C GLU A 111 5.39 5.72 -14.24
N ALA A 112 4.36 5.97 -13.42
CA ALA A 112 3.57 4.93 -12.79
C ALA A 112 2.85 4.06 -13.83
N CYS A 113 2.19 4.67 -14.82
CA CYS A 113 1.54 3.94 -15.91
C CYS A 113 2.53 3.06 -16.67
N ARG A 114 3.73 3.58 -16.97
CA ARG A 114 4.79 2.83 -17.65
C ARG A 114 5.27 1.65 -16.80
N LEU A 115 5.48 1.88 -15.48
CA LEU A 115 5.92 0.84 -14.55
C LEU A 115 4.91 -0.30 -14.42
N ILE A 116 3.61 0.00 -14.39
CA ILE A 116 2.54 -0.99 -14.25
C ILE A 116 2.41 -1.85 -15.51
N LYS A 117 2.51 -1.22 -16.69
CA LYS A 117 2.31 -1.90 -17.98
C LYS A 117 3.53 -2.70 -18.46
N ARG A 118 4.74 -2.40 -17.96
CA ARG A 118 5.94 -3.18 -18.30
C ARG A 118 6.03 -4.46 -17.47
N ASP A 119 6.76 -5.44 -17.96
CA ASP A 119 7.13 -6.61 -17.17
C ASP A 119 8.08 -6.24 -16.03
N GLY A 120 8.00 -6.98 -14.91
CA GLY A 120 8.85 -6.79 -13.74
C GLY A 120 8.18 -6.05 -12.60
N THR A 121 8.95 -5.76 -11.58
CA THR A 121 8.54 -5.06 -10.35
C THR A 121 9.32 -3.77 -10.19
N GLY A 122 8.81 -2.83 -9.39
CA GLY A 122 9.53 -1.58 -9.15
C GLY A 122 8.87 -0.70 -8.12
N ARG A 123 9.57 0.38 -7.78
CA ARG A 123 9.10 1.42 -6.87
C ARG A 123 9.31 2.79 -7.48
N LEU A 124 8.40 3.71 -7.17
CA LEU A 124 8.50 5.13 -7.51
C LEU A 124 8.21 5.97 -6.27
N SER A 125 9.03 6.97 -6.05
CA SER A 125 8.74 8.01 -5.05
C SER A 125 7.65 8.92 -5.60
N MET A 126 6.62 9.13 -4.79
CA MET A 126 5.49 10.01 -5.05
C MET A 126 5.57 11.25 -4.15
N PRO A 127 4.78 12.29 -4.42
CA PRO A 127 4.68 13.43 -3.53
C PRO A 127 4.30 13.03 -2.11
N ASP A 128 4.60 13.90 -1.14
CA ASP A 128 4.21 13.74 0.27
C ASP A 128 4.74 12.47 0.96
N GLY A 129 5.95 12.01 0.55
CA GLY A 129 6.58 10.83 1.14
C GLY A 129 5.87 9.50 0.84
N VAL A 130 4.92 9.51 -0.09
CA VAL A 130 4.25 8.30 -0.55
C VAL A 130 5.17 7.54 -1.50
N THR A 131 5.11 6.23 -1.45
CA THR A 131 5.78 5.32 -2.39
C THR A 131 4.74 4.51 -3.14
N LEU A 132 4.84 4.49 -4.46
CA LEU A 132 4.16 3.51 -5.30
C LEU A 132 5.04 2.26 -5.41
N GLU A 133 4.49 1.10 -5.11
CA GLU A 133 5.12 -0.19 -5.35
C GLU A 133 4.31 -1.01 -6.35
N VAL A 134 4.97 -1.47 -7.40
CA VAL A 134 4.42 -2.43 -8.34
C VAL A 134 5.09 -3.77 -8.09
N SER A 135 4.35 -4.70 -7.52
CA SER A 135 4.76 -6.09 -7.29
C SER A 135 4.31 -6.99 -8.45
N LYS A 136 4.54 -8.28 -8.34
CA LYS A 136 4.05 -9.25 -9.34
C LYS A 136 2.51 -9.26 -9.42
N ASN A 137 1.84 -9.14 -8.27
CA ASN A 137 0.40 -9.35 -8.17
C ASN A 137 -0.39 -8.09 -7.79
N SER A 138 0.28 -7.03 -7.35
CA SER A 138 -0.39 -5.82 -6.84
C SER A 138 0.32 -4.53 -7.21
N VAL A 139 -0.47 -3.47 -7.24
CA VAL A 139 -0.04 -2.07 -7.27
C VAL A 139 -0.50 -1.45 -5.97
N SER A 140 0.40 -0.91 -5.17
CA SER A 140 0.09 -0.36 -3.85
C SER A 140 0.78 0.97 -3.60
N PHE A 141 0.05 1.87 -2.94
CA PHE A 141 0.59 3.11 -2.39
C PHE A 141 0.72 2.95 -0.88
N TYR A 142 1.82 3.41 -0.33
CA TYR A 142 2.04 3.48 1.11
C TYR A 142 2.99 4.62 1.44
N ARG A 143 2.87 5.16 2.65
CA ARG A 143 3.94 5.99 3.19
C ARG A 143 5.06 5.07 3.64
N ALA A 144 6.31 5.42 3.33
CA ALA A 144 7.44 4.71 3.89
C ALA A 144 7.36 4.87 5.42
N THR A 145 6.74 3.89 6.07
CA THR A 145 6.78 3.78 7.52
C THR A 145 8.23 3.54 7.93
N ARG A 146 8.60 4.01 9.13
CA ARG A 146 9.92 3.85 9.74
C ARG A 146 10.56 2.54 9.33
N THR A 147 11.84 2.59 9.00
CA THR A 147 12.69 1.40 8.92
C THR A 147 12.38 0.57 10.15
N VAL A 148 11.89 -0.66 9.95
CA VAL A 148 11.64 -1.56 11.06
C VAL A 148 12.97 -1.82 11.72
N GLU A 149 13.12 -1.40 12.96
CA GLU A 149 14.33 -1.71 13.73
C GLU A 149 14.49 -3.23 13.83
N PRO A 150 15.71 -3.74 13.75
CA PRO A 150 15.95 -5.15 13.91
C PRO A 150 15.41 -5.62 15.26
N PHE A 151 14.50 -6.57 15.25
CA PHE A 151 13.95 -7.17 16.46
C PHE A 151 14.49 -8.59 16.65
N SER A 152 14.63 -9.00 17.90
CA SER A 152 14.93 -10.38 18.27
C SER A 152 14.41 -10.63 19.69
N PHE A 153 13.70 -11.72 19.90
CA PHE A 153 13.26 -12.15 21.21
C PHE A 153 13.20 -13.68 21.29
N ASP A 154 13.33 -14.16 22.55
CA ASP A 154 13.21 -15.58 22.84
C ASP A 154 11.73 -15.99 22.85
N ALA A 155 11.47 -17.17 22.35
CA ALA A 155 10.16 -17.79 22.38
C ALA A 155 10.26 -19.21 22.96
N ARG A 156 9.15 -19.74 23.42
CA ARG A 156 9.03 -21.15 23.82
C ARG A 156 7.95 -21.84 22.99
N LEU A 157 8.01 -23.13 22.92
CA LEU A 157 6.93 -23.94 22.37
C LEU A 157 5.74 -24.00 23.35
N PRO A 158 4.50 -24.04 22.87
CA PRO A 158 3.33 -24.20 23.71
C PRO A 158 3.24 -25.62 24.26
N ASP A 159 2.71 -25.74 25.46
CA ASP A 159 2.26 -27.00 26.01
C ASP A 159 0.90 -27.43 25.42
N ASP A 160 0.44 -28.64 25.70
CA ASP A 160 -0.85 -29.13 25.17
C ASP A 160 -2.01 -28.29 25.73
N GLY A 161 -2.86 -27.79 24.84
CA GLY A 161 -3.96 -26.90 25.18
C GLY A 161 -3.59 -25.44 25.44
N GLU A 162 -2.32 -25.08 25.25
CA GLU A 162 -1.82 -23.71 25.44
C GLU A 162 -1.80 -22.94 24.13
N CYS A 163 -2.15 -21.65 24.18
CA CYS A 163 -1.93 -20.67 23.12
C CYS A 163 -1.06 -19.52 23.63
N LEU A 164 0.12 -19.36 23.09
CA LEU A 164 1.08 -18.33 23.44
C LEU A 164 0.99 -17.16 22.48
N LYS A 165 0.98 -15.93 23.02
CA LYS A 165 1.04 -14.69 22.25
C LYS A 165 2.39 -14.01 22.44
N TYR A 166 3.01 -13.58 21.33
CA TYR A 166 4.21 -12.77 21.30
C TYR A 166 3.93 -11.49 20.54
N GLU A 167 4.03 -10.37 21.22
CA GLU A 167 3.77 -9.05 20.65
C GLU A 167 5.06 -8.41 20.12
N CYS A 168 4.99 -7.84 18.92
CA CYS A 168 6.07 -7.07 18.33
C CYS A 168 5.52 -5.78 17.70
N PRO A 169 5.10 -4.82 18.54
CA PRO A 169 4.45 -3.58 18.09
C PRO A 169 5.40 -2.71 17.23
N GLU A 170 6.71 -2.77 17.48
CA GLU A 170 7.70 -2.01 16.70
C GLU A 170 7.76 -2.47 15.24
N ALA A 171 7.49 -3.75 14.99
CA ALA A 171 7.43 -4.33 13.65
C ALA A 171 5.99 -4.44 13.10
N GLY A 172 4.99 -4.12 13.93
CA GLY A 172 3.58 -4.06 13.53
C GLY A 172 2.89 -5.41 13.40
N PHE A 173 3.30 -6.40 14.20
CA PHE A 173 2.69 -7.73 14.18
C PHE A 173 2.64 -8.39 15.54
N ASP A 174 1.77 -9.40 15.68
CA ASP A 174 1.77 -10.39 16.74
C ASP A 174 1.93 -11.79 16.16
N LEU A 175 2.49 -12.69 16.97
CA LEU A 175 2.59 -14.12 16.68
C LEU A 175 1.81 -14.91 17.74
N TYR A 176 1.04 -15.88 17.28
CA TYR A 176 0.41 -16.87 18.15
C TYR A 176 0.99 -18.24 17.84
N PHE A 177 1.41 -18.96 18.89
CA PHE A 177 1.87 -20.33 18.81
C PHE A 177 0.88 -21.20 19.60
N TYR A 178 0.37 -22.25 18.98
CA TYR A 178 -0.54 -23.19 19.65
C TYR A 178 -0.44 -24.59 19.02
N LYS A 179 -0.79 -25.58 19.79
CA LYS A 179 -0.89 -26.99 19.36
C LYS A 179 -2.31 -27.37 19.04
N ASN A 180 -2.50 -28.58 18.50
CA ASN A 180 -3.80 -29.20 18.28
C ASN A 180 -4.68 -29.15 19.55
N GLY A 181 -5.92 -28.70 19.42
CA GLY A 181 -6.87 -28.55 20.53
C GLY A 181 -6.85 -27.20 21.22
N ALA A 182 -5.86 -26.33 20.97
CA ALA A 182 -5.88 -24.93 21.35
C ALA A 182 -6.24 -24.06 20.14
N ALA A 183 -6.77 -22.86 20.42
CA ALA A 183 -7.08 -21.88 19.38
C ALA A 183 -6.71 -20.46 19.86
N PRO A 184 -6.35 -19.55 18.94
CA PRO A 184 -6.20 -18.15 19.28
C PRO A 184 -7.56 -17.53 19.69
N PRO A 185 -7.58 -16.39 20.41
CA PRO A 185 -8.82 -15.71 20.80
C PRO A 185 -9.75 -15.41 19.61
N CYS A 186 -11.07 -15.49 19.83
CA CYS A 186 -12.09 -15.32 18.78
C CYS A 186 -12.12 -13.90 18.15
N ASP A 187 -11.60 -12.88 18.84
CA ASP A 187 -11.71 -11.47 18.44
C ASP A 187 -10.57 -10.99 17.53
N ILE A 188 -9.70 -11.89 17.11
CA ILE A 188 -8.52 -11.58 16.26
C ILE A 188 -8.91 -10.83 15.00
N GLN A 189 -10.02 -11.17 14.36
CA GLN A 189 -10.47 -10.59 13.10
C GLN A 189 -10.77 -9.08 13.18
N ASN A 190 -11.05 -8.55 14.37
CA ASN A 190 -11.34 -7.13 14.57
C ASN A 190 -10.10 -6.27 14.83
N ILE A 191 -8.94 -6.89 15.12
CA ILE A 191 -7.72 -6.22 15.55
C ILE A 191 -6.69 -6.15 14.42
N TYR A 192 -6.66 -7.18 13.57
CA TYR A 192 -5.59 -7.32 12.57
C TYR A 192 -6.13 -7.26 11.15
N LYS A 193 -5.34 -6.66 10.28
CA LYS A 193 -5.65 -6.52 8.83
C LYS A 193 -5.35 -7.78 8.04
N LEU A 194 -4.40 -8.59 8.49
CA LEU A 194 -3.88 -9.71 7.74
C LEU A 194 -3.50 -10.84 8.68
N PHE A 195 -3.83 -12.06 8.28
CA PHE A 195 -3.53 -13.29 8.99
C PHE A 195 -2.81 -14.25 8.06
N ILE A 196 -1.69 -14.79 8.51
CA ILE A 196 -0.97 -15.85 7.81
C ILE A 196 -0.81 -17.03 8.77
N HIS A 197 -1.47 -18.11 8.46
CA HIS A 197 -1.40 -19.35 9.21
C HIS A 197 -0.36 -20.28 8.57
N THR A 198 0.49 -20.87 9.39
CA THR A 198 1.47 -21.86 8.97
C THR A 198 1.46 -23.02 9.95
N GLU A 199 1.47 -24.22 9.43
CA GLU A 199 1.53 -25.47 10.20
C GLU A 199 2.89 -26.12 9.98
N THR A 200 3.54 -26.53 11.06
CA THR A 200 4.82 -27.22 11.02
C THR A 200 4.84 -28.40 11.97
N ASP A 201 5.63 -29.39 11.67
CA ASP A 201 5.82 -30.55 12.54
C ASP A 201 6.57 -30.13 13.82
N PHE A 202 5.88 -30.22 14.95
CA PHE A 202 6.39 -29.84 16.26
C PHE A 202 7.64 -30.63 16.67
N ASP A 203 7.67 -31.93 16.36
CA ASP A 203 8.73 -32.84 16.79
C ASP A 203 10.05 -32.63 16.04
N THR A 204 10.01 -31.80 14.99
CA THR A 204 11.20 -31.41 14.21
C THR A 204 11.84 -30.08 14.64
N ILE A 205 11.35 -29.47 15.73
CA ILE A 205 11.82 -28.20 16.26
C ILE A 205 12.70 -28.52 17.50
N TYR A 206 13.96 -28.08 17.48
CA TYR A 206 14.93 -28.48 18.48
C TYR A 206 15.51 -27.31 19.28
N GLY A 207 15.52 -27.49 20.61
CA GLY A 207 16.21 -26.59 21.53
C GLY A 207 15.48 -25.29 21.78
N ARG A 208 16.25 -24.22 21.99
CA ARG A 208 15.72 -22.88 22.26
C ARG A 208 15.19 -22.27 20.98
N ILE A 209 13.98 -21.71 21.04
CA ILE A 209 13.39 -20.98 19.94
C ILE A 209 13.63 -19.49 20.13
N TYR A 210 13.91 -18.81 19.04
CA TYR A 210 13.93 -17.35 18.99
C TYR A 210 13.33 -16.84 17.69
N VAL A 211 12.72 -15.67 17.80
CA VAL A 211 12.11 -14.95 16.67
C VAL A 211 12.97 -13.73 16.41
N ARG A 212 13.32 -13.49 15.16
CA ARG A 212 14.13 -12.34 14.79
C ARG A 212 13.72 -11.72 13.46
N ALA A 213 14.14 -10.49 13.24
CA ALA A 213 14.07 -9.88 11.94
C ALA A 213 14.87 -10.70 10.91
N LYS A 214 14.34 -10.76 9.70
CA LYS A 214 15.01 -11.39 8.56
C LYS A 214 16.30 -10.66 8.23
N GLN A 215 17.37 -11.42 7.96
CA GLN A 215 18.69 -10.89 7.61
C GLN A 215 19.02 -11.11 6.12
N PRO A 216 19.87 -10.23 5.53
CA PRO A 216 20.41 -10.47 4.21
C PRO A 216 21.14 -11.82 4.12
N GLY A 217 20.80 -12.64 3.13
CA GLY A 217 21.41 -13.96 2.95
C GLY A 217 20.66 -15.12 3.60
N ASP A 218 19.65 -14.86 4.43
CA ASP A 218 18.85 -15.92 5.07
C ASP A 218 18.32 -16.93 4.03
N ARG A 219 18.47 -18.22 4.42
CA ARG A 219 18.01 -19.36 3.64
C ARG A 219 17.11 -20.24 4.48
N LEU A 220 16.03 -20.70 3.88
CA LEU A 220 15.17 -21.73 4.45
C LEU A 220 15.60 -23.09 3.90
N GLN A 221 15.82 -24.03 4.79
CA GLN A 221 16.14 -25.41 4.44
C GLN A 221 14.85 -26.14 4.08
N LEU A 222 14.67 -26.39 2.80
CA LEU A 222 13.61 -27.26 2.28
C LEU A 222 14.28 -28.47 1.68
N VAL A 223 14.09 -29.64 2.29
CA VAL A 223 14.72 -30.87 1.79
C VAL A 223 14.25 -31.14 0.36
N PRO A 224 15.14 -31.37 -0.62
CA PRO A 224 16.61 -31.49 -0.51
C PRO A 224 17.38 -30.17 -0.76
N THR A 225 16.75 -29.01 -0.79
CA THR A 225 17.35 -27.74 -1.26
C THR A 225 17.31 -26.64 -0.22
N HIS A 226 18.34 -25.77 -0.25
CA HIS A 226 18.34 -24.51 0.49
C HIS A 226 17.93 -23.35 -0.42
N ARG A 227 16.84 -22.66 -0.12
CA ARG A 227 16.36 -21.53 -0.91
C ARG A 227 16.52 -20.20 -0.17
N ARG A 228 16.90 -19.14 -0.89
CA ARG A 228 16.98 -17.80 -0.33
C ARG A 228 15.56 -17.27 -0.03
N ILE A 229 15.31 -16.89 1.22
CA ILE A 229 14.02 -16.38 1.70
C ILE A 229 13.57 -15.17 0.87
N LYS A 230 14.48 -14.22 0.59
CA LYS A 230 14.19 -13.05 -0.25
C LYS A 230 13.60 -13.45 -1.62
N LYS A 231 14.18 -14.46 -2.28
CA LYS A 231 13.69 -14.92 -3.59
C LYS A 231 12.33 -15.60 -3.46
N MET A 232 12.14 -16.43 -2.43
CA MET A 232 10.86 -17.11 -2.21
C MET A 232 9.71 -16.14 -1.92
N LEU A 233 9.96 -15.08 -1.11
CA LEU A 233 8.97 -14.02 -0.86
C LEU A 233 8.67 -13.22 -2.14
N CYS A 234 9.68 -12.98 -3.00
CA CYS A 234 9.47 -12.39 -4.32
C CYS A 234 8.58 -13.26 -5.21
N ASP A 235 8.90 -14.57 -5.31
CA ASP A 235 8.17 -15.51 -6.16
C ASP A 235 6.70 -15.65 -5.74
N ARG A 236 6.40 -15.43 -4.46
CA ARG A 236 5.04 -15.40 -3.89
C ARG A 236 4.34 -14.04 -3.98
N GLY A 237 5.00 -13.04 -4.53
CA GLY A 237 4.42 -11.71 -4.72
C GLY A 237 4.25 -10.90 -3.44
N VAL A 238 4.93 -11.27 -2.34
CA VAL A 238 4.87 -10.50 -1.09
C VAL A 238 5.43 -9.10 -1.34
N PRO A 239 4.68 -8.02 -1.02
CA PRO A 239 5.14 -6.65 -1.22
C PRO A 239 6.46 -6.37 -0.48
N VAL A 240 7.35 -5.58 -1.08
CA VAL A 240 8.67 -5.29 -0.48
C VAL A 240 8.52 -4.55 0.84
N SER A 241 7.52 -3.67 0.95
CA SER A 241 7.16 -2.94 2.19
C SER A 241 6.87 -3.86 3.37
N MET A 242 6.34 -5.05 3.11
CA MET A 242 6.02 -6.03 4.15
C MET A 242 7.20 -6.96 4.49
N ARG A 243 8.15 -7.15 3.55
CA ARG A 243 9.19 -8.17 3.72
C ARG A 243 10.12 -7.93 4.92
N ASP A 244 10.34 -6.67 5.28
CA ASP A 244 11.23 -6.33 6.39
C ASP A 244 10.57 -6.52 7.76
N ARG A 245 9.24 -6.70 7.79
CA ARG A 245 8.45 -7.01 8.99
C ARG A 245 8.23 -8.49 9.23
N ILE A 246 8.46 -9.33 8.20
CA ILE A 246 8.24 -10.76 8.32
C ILE A 246 9.30 -11.37 9.20
N PRO A 247 8.94 -12.02 10.33
CA PRO A 247 9.88 -12.67 11.22
C PRO A 247 10.44 -13.95 10.62
N ALA A 248 11.67 -14.27 11.04
CA ALA A 248 12.24 -15.60 10.90
C ALA A 248 12.18 -16.30 12.26
N LEU A 249 11.50 -17.44 12.30
CA LEU A 249 11.41 -18.29 13.48
C LEU A 249 12.53 -19.32 13.42
N CYS A 250 13.39 -19.30 14.42
CA CYS A 250 14.63 -20.06 14.44
C CYS A 250 14.67 -21.00 15.64
N ASP A 251 15.29 -22.15 15.43
CA ASP A 251 15.67 -23.11 16.45
C ASP A 251 17.17 -23.37 16.41
N ARG A 252 17.65 -24.43 17.08
CA ARG A 252 19.05 -24.83 17.08
C ARG A 252 19.59 -25.11 15.67
N ASP A 253 18.77 -25.64 14.78
CA ASP A 253 19.18 -26.07 13.44
C ASP A 253 18.98 -25.00 12.38
N GLY A 254 18.51 -23.82 12.76
CA GLY A 254 18.35 -22.65 11.90
C GLY A 254 16.88 -22.22 11.74
N ILE A 255 16.55 -21.66 10.58
CA ILE A 255 15.19 -21.13 10.32
C ILE A 255 14.25 -22.30 10.01
N PHE A 256 13.22 -22.50 10.84
CA PHE A 256 12.22 -23.53 10.62
C PHE A 256 10.90 -23.00 10.03
N CYS A 257 10.55 -21.72 10.30
CA CYS A 257 9.33 -21.13 9.79
C CYS A 257 9.53 -19.65 9.43
N VAL A 258 8.90 -19.25 8.35
CA VAL A 258 8.78 -17.85 7.90
C VAL A 258 7.36 -17.68 7.38
N PRO A 259 6.57 -16.75 7.90
CA PRO A 259 5.23 -16.47 7.36
C PRO A 259 5.25 -16.28 5.84
N TYR A 260 4.19 -16.68 5.14
CA TYR A 260 4.08 -16.76 3.68
C TYR A 260 4.87 -17.89 3.00
N LEU A 261 5.80 -18.54 3.68
CA LEU A 261 6.61 -19.60 3.09
C LEU A 261 6.23 -20.97 3.68
N PRO A 262 6.48 -22.07 2.94
CA PRO A 262 6.33 -23.39 3.54
C PRO A 262 7.38 -23.51 4.68
N PRO A 263 7.04 -24.17 5.78
CA PRO A 263 7.99 -24.43 6.87
C PRO A 263 9.08 -25.41 6.44
N ARG A 264 10.13 -25.52 7.25
CA ARG A 264 11.23 -26.49 7.04
C ARG A 264 10.69 -27.93 6.92
N THR A 265 9.76 -28.29 7.78
CA THR A 265 9.05 -29.58 7.75
C THR A 265 7.55 -29.31 7.78
N THR A 266 6.83 -29.88 6.83
CA THR A 266 5.38 -29.76 6.75
C THR A 266 4.68 -30.74 7.69
N ALA A 267 3.55 -30.36 8.26
CA ALA A 267 2.77 -31.16 9.21
C ALA A 267 1.90 -32.27 8.57
N ARG A 268 2.14 -32.64 7.30
CA ARG A 268 1.24 -33.56 6.56
C ARG A 268 0.98 -34.90 7.25
N ASP A 269 1.99 -35.45 7.90
CA ASP A 269 1.93 -36.75 8.56
C ASP A 269 2.37 -36.66 10.05
N ALA A 270 2.38 -35.44 10.62
CA ALA A 270 2.81 -35.21 11.98
C ALA A 270 1.68 -35.51 12.98
N GLU A 271 2.01 -36.26 14.04
CA GLU A 271 1.10 -36.48 15.16
C GLU A 271 0.96 -35.20 16.00
N ASN A 272 2.04 -34.41 16.10
CA ASN A 272 2.09 -33.14 16.84
C ASN A 272 2.29 -31.99 15.86
N VAL A 273 1.28 -31.11 15.75
CA VAL A 273 1.34 -29.95 14.86
C VAL A 273 1.48 -28.66 15.67
N LEU A 274 2.51 -27.88 15.34
CA LEU A 274 2.65 -26.49 15.78
C LEU A 274 1.97 -25.58 14.76
N HIS A 275 0.98 -24.85 15.22
CA HIS A 275 0.33 -23.78 14.47
C HIS A 275 1.01 -22.46 14.79
N VAL A 276 1.43 -21.76 13.76
CA VAL A 276 1.99 -20.40 13.85
C VAL A 276 1.05 -19.47 13.11
N LEU A 277 0.44 -18.53 13.83
CA LEU A 277 -0.40 -17.51 13.25
C LEU A 277 0.32 -16.16 13.34
N TYR A 278 0.63 -15.58 12.20
CA TYR A 278 1.22 -14.24 12.05
C TYR A 278 0.12 -13.24 11.73
N CYS A 279 -0.05 -12.25 12.60
CA CYS A 279 -1.12 -11.26 12.56
C CYS A 279 -0.52 -9.86 12.40
N VAL A 280 -0.92 -9.12 11.38
CA VAL A 280 -0.44 -7.76 11.10
C VAL A 280 -1.49 -6.74 11.53
N TYR A 281 -1.09 -5.71 12.27
CA TYR A 281 -1.98 -4.63 12.73
C TYR A 281 -2.59 -3.82 11.58
N THR A 282 -3.78 -3.27 11.80
CA THR A 282 -4.52 -2.45 10.83
C THR A 282 -3.84 -1.12 10.51
N ASP A 283 -3.12 -0.55 11.47
CA ASP A 283 -2.54 0.80 11.39
C ASP A 283 -1.07 0.82 10.91
N PHE A 284 -0.60 -0.29 10.33
CA PHE A 284 0.78 -0.44 9.87
C PHE A 284 0.91 -0.63 8.37
#